data_0192abd759d851e0bc7936db19f8f888
#
_entry.id   0192abd759d851e0bc7936db19f8f888
#
_cell.length_a   1.000
_cell.length_b   1.000
_cell.length_c   1.000
_cell.angle_alpha   90.00
_cell.angle_beta   90.00
_cell.angle_gamma   90.00
#
_symmetry.space_group_name_H-M   'P 1'
#
loop_
_entity.id
_entity.type
_entity.pdbx_description
1 polymer ?
#
loop_
_entity_poly.entity_id
_entity_poly.type
_entity_poly.pdbx_seq_one_letter_code
_entity_poly.pdbx_strand_id
1 'polypeptide(L)'
;KKVFKNIMKNILIAFGIVSFTVFVLLFAFTKVKADALDFKKYYKEDLTEVDKANIVLFNVMQGIDMLQTLEIANNDAYYEKNKILGKHPSETQVVTYFIARGFAHYHATKMIPAKYRNIWHGYNVVYNYDVIRDNHKLGIRIDF
;
A
#
# COMPACT_ATOMS: atom_id res chain seq x y z
N LYS A 1 3.20 21.55 -20.95
CA LYS A 1 2.54 21.59 -19.60
C LYS A 1 2.14 20.19 -19.12
N LYS A 2 1.51 19.32 -19.96
CA LYS A 2 1.04 17.98 -19.57
C LYS A 2 2.19 17.03 -19.23
N VAL A 3 3.30 17.05 -19.99
CA VAL A 3 4.50 16.23 -19.77
C VAL A 3 5.18 16.60 -18.45
N PHE A 4 5.34 17.88 -18.14
CA PHE A 4 5.94 18.35 -16.90
C PHE A 4 5.13 17.96 -15.68
N LYS A 5 3.79 18.04 -15.77
CA LYS A 5 2.88 17.61 -14.70
C LYS A 5 2.98 16.10 -14.42
N ASN A 6 3.16 15.28 -15.45
CA ASN A 6 3.36 13.84 -15.29
C ASN A 6 4.74 13.49 -14.70
N ILE A 7 5.79 14.20 -15.10
CA ILE A 7 7.13 14.01 -14.52
C ILE A 7 7.11 14.37 -13.04
N MET A 8 6.52 15.50 -12.66
CA MET A 8 6.38 15.91 -11.26
C MET A 8 5.55 14.91 -10.44
N LYS A 9 4.45 14.38 -11.00
CA LYS A 9 3.64 13.36 -10.35
C LYS A 9 4.42 12.06 -10.12
N ASN A 10 5.20 11.61 -11.09
CA ASN A 10 6.03 10.40 -10.98
C ASN A 10 7.19 10.59 -9.99
N ILE A 11 7.76 11.78 -9.91
CA ILE A 11 8.76 12.16 -8.91
C ILE A 11 8.14 12.13 -7.51
N LEU A 12 6.92 12.67 -7.32
CA LEU A 12 6.22 12.65 -6.03
C LEU A 12 5.85 11.23 -5.58
N ILE A 13 5.44 10.37 -6.51
CA ILE A 13 5.14 8.94 -6.20
C ILE A 13 6.43 8.18 -5.86
N ALA A 14 7.50 8.38 -6.62
CA ALA A 14 8.81 7.79 -6.33
C ALA A 14 9.36 8.32 -5.00
N PHE A 15 9.19 9.61 -4.71
CA PHE A 15 9.55 10.22 -3.44
C PHE A 15 8.72 9.67 -2.27
N GLY A 16 7.43 9.40 -2.47
CA GLY A 16 6.57 8.78 -1.45
C GLY A 16 7.03 7.37 -1.07
N ILE A 17 7.36 6.54 -2.06
CA ILE A 17 7.86 5.17 -1.85
C ILE A 17 9.26 5.20 -1.24
N VAL A 18 10.17 6.02 -1.76
CA VAL A 18 11.54 6.19 -1.24
C VAL A 18 11.50 6.85 0.14
N SER A 19 10.63 7.84 0.37
CA SER A 19 10.48 8.52 1.65
C SER A 19 9.95 7.58 2.74
N PHE A 20 9.04 6.65 2.41
CA PHE A 20 8.57 5.66 3.39
C PHE A 20 9.66 4.64 3.72
N THR A 21 10.38 4.15 2.72
CA THR A 21 11.53 3.24 2.94
C THR A 21 12.64 3.97 3.71
N VAL A 22 12.92 5.22 3.35
CA VAL A 22 13.89 6.08 4.05
C VAL A 22 13.39 6.46 5.44
N PHE A 23 12.08 6.74 5.62
CA PHE A 23 11.49 7.00 6.93
C PHE A 23 11.59 5.77 7.85
N VAL A 24 11.29 4.58 7.35
CA VAL A 24 11.47 3.32 8.08
C VAL A 24 12.96 3.07 8.37
N LEU A 25 13.85 3.33 7.40
CA LEU A 25 15.29 3.23 7.59
C LEU A 25 15.84 4.31 8.52
N LEU A 26 15.44 5.59 8.36
CA LEU A 26 15.86 6.69 9.25
C LEU A 26 15.33 6.50 10.67
N PHE A 27 14.11 5.98 10.84
CA PHE A 27 13.59 5.59 12.14
C PHE A 27 14.36 4.41 12.75
N ALA A 28 14.87 3.50 11.91
CA ALA A 28 15.77 2.43 12.32
C ALA A 28 17.20 2.93 12.63
N PHE A 29 17.65 4.02 11.99
CA PHE A 29 19.01 4.57 12.14
C PHE A 29 19.14 5.78 13.07
N THR A 30 18.06 6.53 13.37
CA THR A 30 18.10 7.52 14.42
C THR A 30 18.13 6.81 15.76
N LYS A 31 19.32 6.68 16.35
CA LYS A 31 19.69 6.33 17.75
C LYS A 31 18.52 6.01 18.73
N VAL A 32 17.50 5.32 18.26
CA VAL A 32 16.63 4.54 19.12
C VAL A 32 17.54 3.40 19.57
N LYS A 33 17.93 3.37 20.82
CA LYS A 33 18.71 2.26 21.42
C LYS A 33 18.13 0.96 20.87
N ALA A 34 19.00 0.01 20.50
CA ALA A 34 18.58 -1.28 19.92
C ALA A 34 17.47 -2.01 20.72
N ASP A 35 17.32 -1.68 21.99
CA ASP A 35 16.23 -2.12 22.88
C ASP A 35 14.84 -1.63 22.48
N ALA A 36 14.73 -0.62 21.61
CA ALA A 36 13.44 -0.04 21.22
C ALA A 36 12.80 -0.74 20.01
N LEU A 37 13.51 -1.62 19.32
CA LEU A 37 13.01 -2.40 18.19
C LEU A 37 12.99 -3.90 18.50
N ASP A 38 12.47 -4.27 19.66
CA ASP A 38 12.17 -5.67 19.94
C ASP A 38 10.87 -6.07 19.21
N PHE A 39 11.00 -6.33 17.89
CA PHE A 39 9.92 -6.80 17.05
C PHE A 39 9.21 -8.04 17.63
N LYS A 40 9.94 -8.90 18.34
CA LYS A 40 9.37 -10.07 18.98
C LYS A 40 8.43 -9.70 20.11
N LYS A 41 8.75 -8.65 20.86
CA LYS A 41 7.89 -8.08 21.90
C LYS A 41 6.62 -7.49 21.28
N TYR A 42 6.77 -6.63 20.27
CA TYR A 42 5.62 -5.96 19.65
C TYR A 42 4.71 -6.94 18.89
N TYR A 43 5.28 -7.98 18.28
CA TYR A 43 4.49 -9.01 17.61
C TYR A 43 3.57 -9.78 18.56
N LYS A 44 3.91 -9.86 19.85
CA LYS A 44 3.07 -10.48 20.90
C LYS A 44 1.99 -9.57 21.44
N GLU A 45 2.08 -8.25 21.20
CA GLU A 45 1.03 -7.32 21.62
C GLU A 45 -0.25 -7.61 20.85
N ASP A 46 -1.38 -7.66 21.56
CA ASP A 46 -2.68 -7.84 20.92
C ASP A 46 -3.04 -6.65 20.04
N LEU A 47 -3.78 -6.94 18.99
CA LEU A 47 -4.38 -5.93 18.14
C LEU A 47 -5.59 -5.35 18.86
N THR A 48 -5.66 -4.03 18.92
CA THR A 48 -6.84 -3.31 19.39
C THR A 48 -8.01 -3.50 18.42
N GLU A 49 -9.24 -3.19 18.85
CA GLU A 49 -10.40 -3.20 17.96
C GLU A 49 -10.24 -2.19 16.81
N VAL A 50 -9.58 -1.07 17.07
CA VAL A 50 -9.25 -0.08 16.05
C VAL A 50 -8.24 -0.64 15.04
N ASP A 51 -7.21 -1.36 15.46
CA ASP A 51 -6.27 -2.04 14.56
C ASP A 51 -7.00 -3.05 13.67
N LYS A 52 -7.87 -3.89 14.27
CA LYS A 52 -8.66 -4.88 13.53
C LYS A 52 -9.57 -4.23 12.49
N ALA A 53 -10.29 -3.16 12.85
CA ALA A 53 -11.15 -2.40 11.95
C ALA A 53 -10.34 -1.79 10.78
N ASN A 54 -9.18 -1.23 11.06
CA ASN A 54 -8.32 -0.65 10.02
C ASN A 54 -7.71 -1.73 9.10
N ILE A 55 -7.36 -2.91 9.62
CA ILE A 55 -6.92 -4.04 8.80
C ILE A 55 -8.04 -4.50 7.87
N VAL A 56 -9.28 -4.58 8.35
CA VAL A 56 -10.44 -4.91 7.51
C VAL A 56 -10.65 -3.84 6.44
N LEU A 57 -10.65 -2.55 6.82
CA LEU A 57 -10.78 -1.44 5.87
C LEU A 57 -9.69 -1.48 4.78
N PHE A 58 -8.43 -1.69 5.18
CA PHE A 58 -7.33 -1.86 4.24
C PHE A 58 -7.60 -2.99 3.25
N ASN A 59 -8.03 -4.16 3.71
CA ASN A 59 -8.29 -5.30 2.84
C ASN A 59 -9.49 -5.08 1.92
N VAL A 60 -10.53 -4.38 2.36
CA VAL A 60 -11.64 -3.97 1.48
C VAL A 60 -11.14 -3.05 0.37
N MET A 61 -10.33 -2.05 0.70
CA MET A 61 -9.74 -1.15 -0.30
C MET A 61 -8.78 -1.89 -1.25
N GLN A 62 -8.01 -2.86 -0.73
CA GLN A 62 -7.20 -3.74 -1.56
C GLN A 62 -8.04 -4.59 -2.53
N GLY A 63 -9.21 -5.06 -2.10
CA GLY A 63 -10.15 -5.76 -2.97
C GLY A 63 -10.65 -4.88 -4.12
N ILE A 64 -11.00 -3.62 -3.84
CA ILE A 64 -11.41 -2.66 -4.88
C ILE A 64 -10.26 -2.38 -5.87
N ASP A 65 -9.06 -2.09 -5.36
CA ASP A 65 -7.86 -1.84 -6.17
C ASP A 65 -7.49 -3.07 -7.01
N MET A 66 -7.62 -4.28 -6.46
CA MET A 66 -7.43 -5.55 -7.17
C MET A 66 -8.38 -5.69 -8.35
N LEU A 67 -9.68 -5.43 -8.14
CA LEU A 67 -10.68 -5.52 -9.21
C LEU A 67 -10.41 -4.51 -10.32
N GLN A 68 -10.03 -3.28 -9.98
CA GLN A 68 -9.62 -2.27 -10.95
C GLN A 68 -8.33 -2.70 -11.70
N THR A 69 -7.39 -3.33 -11.01
CA THR A 69 -6.15 -3.83 -11.64
C THR A 69 -6.41 -5.03 -12.54
N LEU A 70 -7.38 -5.88 -12.23
CA LEU A 70 -7.84 -6.95 -13.12
C LEU A 70 -8.46 -6.40 -14.41
N GLU A 71 -9.25 -5.31 -14.32
CA GLU A 71 -9.74 -4.61 -15.51
C GLU A 71 -8.57 -4.06 -16.36
N ILE A 72 -7.56 -3.47 -15.74
CA ILE A 72 -6.34 -3.03 -16.44
C ILE A 72 -5.64 -4.21 -17.14
N ALA A 73 -5.57 -5.36 -16.47
CA ALA A 73 -4.89 -6.55 -16.98
C ALA A 73 -5.61 -7.15 -18.22
N ASN A 74 -6.93 -6.99 -18.28
CA ASN A 74 -7.79 -7.57 -19.34
C ASN A 74 -8.14 -6.57 -20.45
N ASN A 75 -7.65 -5.33 -20.42
CA ASN A 75 -8.02 -4.29 -21.36
C ASN A 75 -6.77 -3.60 -21.92
N ASP A 76 -6.48 -3.83 -23.19
CA ASP A 76 -5.30 -3.30 -23.90
C ASP A 76 -5.26 -1.77 -23.98
N ALA A 77 -6.38 -1.09 -23.71
CA ALA A 77 -6.41 0.39 -23.65
C ALA A 77 -5.70 0.94 -22.41
N TYR A 78 -5.44 0.11 -21.41
CA TYR A 78 -4.81 0.47 -20.15
C TYR A 78 -3.46 -0.22 -19.98
N TYR A 79 -2.67 0.28 -19.06
CA TYR A 79 -1.46 -0.39 -18.57
C TYR A 79 -1.26 -0.13 -17.09
N GLU A 80 -0.76 -1.15 -16.38
CA GLU A 80 -0.47 -1.08 -14.96
C GLU A 80 0.80 -0.24 -14.70
N LYS A 81 0.73 0.64 -13.70
CA LYS A 81 1.84 1.52 -13.31
C LYS A 81 2.68 0.95 -12.18
N ASN A 82 2.16 -0.07 -11.49
CA ASN A 82 2.89 -0.75 -10.44
C ASN A 82 4.04 -1.56 -11.03
N LYS A 83 5.26 -1.14 -10.74
CA LYS A 83 6.48 -1.78 -11.28
C LYS A 83 6.65 -3.24 -10.85
N ILE A 84 6.05 -3.65 -9.74
CA ILE A 84 6.11 -5.04 -9.25
C ILE A 84 5.25 -5.94 -10.14
N LEU A 85 4.08 -5.45 -10.56
CA LEU A 85 3.17 -6.17 -11.44
C LEU A 85 3.63 -6.10 -12.91
N GLY A 86 4.33 -5.03 -13.30
CA GLY A 86 4.65 -4.76 -14.69
C GLY A 86 3.46 -4.18 -15.47
N LYS A 87 3.66 -3.89 -16.76
CA LYS A 87 2.66 -3.15 -17.55
C LYS A 87 1.41 -3.96 -17.89
N HIS A 88 1.56 -5.23 -18.13
CA HIS A 88 0.50 -6.16 -18.53
C HIS A 88 0.60 -7.42 -17.67
N PRO A 89 0.16 -7.35 -16.40
CA PRO A 89 0.22 -8.49 -15.50
C PRO A 89 -0.83 -9.53 -15.88
N SER A 90 -0.56 -10.80 -15.62
CA SER A 90 -1.61 -11.83 -15.66
C SER A 90 -2.55 -11.69 -14.44
N GLU A 91 -3.78 -12.17 -14.57
CA GLU A 91 -4.75 -12.19 -13.45
C GLU A 91 -4.17 -12.86 -12.20
N THR A 92 -3.47 -13.99 -12.40
CA THR A 92 -2.82 -14.73 -11.29
C THR A 92 -1.77 -13.86 -10.58
N GLN A 93 -0.98 -13.08 -11.32
CA GLN A 93 -0.02 -12.16 -10.73
C GLN A 93 -0.72 -11.07 -9.92
N VAL A 94 -1.81 -10.51 -10.45
CA VAL A 94 -2.63 -9.50 -9.77
C VAL A 94 -3.16 -10.06 -8.46
N VAL A 95 -3.89 -11.17 -8.50
CA VAL A 95 -4.49 -11.78 -7.30
C VAL A 95 -3.43 -12.12 -6.26
N THR A 96 -2.34 -12.78 -6.69
CA THR A 96 -1.24 -13.16 -5.79
C THR A 96 -0.61 -11.94 -5.12
N TYR A 97 -0.39 -10.85 -5.88
CA TYR A 97 0.16 -9.60 -5.35
C TYR A 97 -0.71 -9.00 -4.24
N PHE A 98 -2.02 -8.91 -4.48
CA PHE A 98 -2.93 -8.28 -3.50
C PHE A 98 -3.12 -9.15 -2.25
N ILE A 99 -3.14 -10.48 -2.38
CA ILE A 99 -3.14 -11.41 -1.23
C ILE A 99 -1.86 -11.23 -0.42
N ALA A 100 -0.70 -11.26 -1.08
CA ALA A 100 0.60 -11.06 -0.41
C ALA A 100 0.68 -9.70 0.29
N ARG A 101 0.13 -8.65 -0.31
CA ARG A 101 0.09 -7.29 0.26
C ARG A 101 -0.80 -7.20 1.49
N GLY A 102 -1.96 -7.85 1.48
CA GLY A 102 -2.84 -7.95 2.65
C GLY A 102 -2.16 -8.68 3.83
N PHE A 103 -1.52 -9.81 3.53
CA PHE A 103 -0.74 -10.57 4.50
C PHE A 103 0.42 -9.74 5.07
N ALA A 104 1.19 -9.07 4.21
CA ALA A 104 2.29 -8.22 4.62
C ALA A 104 1.82 -7.06 5.51
N HIS A 105 0.67 -6.42 5.18
CA HIS A 105 0.09 -5.34 5.99
C HIS A 105 -0.27 -5.81 7.40
N TYR A 106 -0.89 -6.99 7.54
CA TYR A 106 -1.22 -7.58 8.83
C TYR A 106 0.04 -7.80 9.68
N HIS A 107 1.06 -8.46 9.13
CA HIS A 107 2.29 -8.74 9.86
C HIS A 107 3.08 -7.46 10.18
N ALA A 108 3.12 -6.49 9.26
CA ALA A 108 3.72 -5.19 9.53
C ALA A 108 3.02 -4.47 10.70
N THR A 109 1.69 -4.50 10.74
CA THR A 109 0.92 -3.94 11.87
C THR A 109 1.30 -4.59 13.19
N LYS A 110 1.46 -5.92 13.22
CA LYS A 110 1.89 -6.65 14.43
C LYS A 110 3.32 -6.29 14.87
N MET A 111 4.19 -5.90 13.93
CA MET A 111 5.58 -5.53 14.22
C MET A 111 5.73 -4.07 14.67
N ILE A 112 4.72 -3.22 14.41
CA ILE A 112 4.74 -1.81 14.78
C ILE A 112 4.23 -1.66 16.23
N PRO A 113 4.96 -0.88 17.08
CA PRO A 113 4.47 -0.54 18.42
C PRO A 113 3.08 0.07 18.38
N ALA A 114 2.18 -0.32 19.30
CA ALA A 114 0.77 0.08 19.31
C ALA A 114 0.56 1.59 19.12
N LYS A 115 1.39 2.42 19.75
CA LYS A 115 1.31 3.89 19.67
C LYS A 115 1.51 4.47 18.26
N TYR A 116 2.09 3.70 17.32
CA TYR A 116 2.36 4.16 15.95
C TYR A 116 1.45 3.49 14.91
N ARG A 117 0.64 2.49 15.30
CA ARG A 117 -0.22 1.73 14.38
C ARG A 117 -1.25 2.63 13.68
N ASN A 118 -1.81 3.63 14.39
CA ASN A 118 -2.75 4.57 13.78
C ASN A 118 -2.13 5.39 12.64
N ILE A 119 -0.87 5.78 12.76
CA ILE A 119 -0.15 6.50 11.69
C ILE A 119 0.06 5.56 10.49
N TRP A 120 0.47 4.32 10.76
CA TRP A 120 0.63 3.27 9.75
C TRP A 120 -0.67 3.01 8.97
N HIS A 121 -1.78 2.81 9.69
CA HIS A 121 -3.09 2.60 9.09
C HIS A 121 -3.55 3.80 8.28
N GLY A 122 -3.47 5.00 8.86
CA GLY A 122 -3.87 6.24 8.19
C GLY A 122 -3.13 6.45 6.86
N TYR A 123 -1.80 6.25 6.86
CA TYR A 123 -1.01 6.34 5.64
C TYR A 123 -1.49 5.35 4.56
N ASN A 124 -1.69 4.09 4.94
CA ASN A 124 -2.10 3.05 4.00
C ASN A 124 -3.51 3.27 3.45
N VAL A 125 -4.45 3.74 4.28
CA VAL A 125 -5.82 4.08 3.86
C VAL A 125 -5.80 5.23 2.86
N VAL A 126 -5.10 6.32 3.16
CA VAL A 126 -5.00 7.48 2.25
C VAL A 126 -4.35 7.08 0.93
N TYR A 127 -3.25 6.33 0.97
CA TYR A 127 -2.58 5.86 -0.23
C TYR A 127 -3.50 5.02 -1.13
N ASN A 128 -4.20 4.03 -0.56
CA ASN A 128 -5.12 3.20 -1.33
C ASN A 128 -6.31 3.99 -1.88
N TYR A 129 -6.85 4.91 -1.07
CA TYR A 129 -7.92 5.80 -1.54
C TYR A 129 -7.48 6.61 -2.78
N ASP A 130 -6.28 7.19 -2.74
CA ASP A 130 -5.76 7.96 -3.88
C ASP A 130 -5.58 7.10 -5.13
N VAL A 131 -5.10 5.86 -5.00
CA VAL A 131 -4.96 4.92 -6.12
C VAL A 131 -6.34 4.59 -6.72
N ILE A 132 -7.29 4.15 -5.89
CA ILE A 132 -8.65 3.80 -6.31
C ILE A 132 -9.33 4.99 -7.01
N ARG A 133 -9.23 6.18 -6.40
CA ARG A 133 -9.79 7.41 -6.97
C ARG A 133 -9.17 7.76 -8.32
N ASP A 134 -7.86 7.64 -8.44
CA ASP A 134 -7.15 7.98 -9.69
C ASP A 134 -7.48 6.95 -10.80
N ASN A 135 -7.61 5.66 -10.48
CA ASN A 135 -8.10 4.64 -11.39
C ASN A 135 -9.53 4.95 -11.87
N HIS A 136 -10.41 5.30 -10.94
CA HIS A 136 -11.79 5.68 -11.29
C HIS A 136 -11.84 6.89 -12.24
N LYS A 137 -11.00 7.92 -12.03
CA LYS A 137 -10.89 9.09 -12.92
C LYS A 137 -10.40 8.75 -14.32
N LEU A 138 -9.65 7.66 -14.48
CA LEU A 138 -9.19 7.16 -15.77
C LEU A 138 -10.28 6.36 -16.51
N GLY A 139 -11.46 6.17 -15.89
CA GLY A 139 -12.55 5.39 -16.43
C GLY A 139 -12.45 3.90 -16.12
N ILE A 140 -11.49 3.47 -15.32
CA ILE A 140 -11.38 2.09 -14.87
C ILE A 140 -12.47 1.85 -13.84
N ARG A 141 -13.50 1.11 -14.24
CA ARG A 141 -14.67 0.77 -13.42
C ARG A 141 -14.66 -0.71 -13.13
N ILE A 142 -15.30 -1.07 -12.04
CA ILE A 142 -15.55 -2.48 -11.71
C ILE A 142 -16.89 -2.82 -12.35
N ASP A 143 -16.86 -3.64 -13.40
CA ASP A 143 -18.06 -4.21 -13.99
C ASP A 143 -18.33 -5.58 -13.35
N PHE A 144 -19.55 -5.77 -12.86
CA PHE A 144 -20.02 -7.01 -12.22
C PHE A 144 -20.91 -7.80 -13.16
#